data_fc65ccc1114affea35de479f3c357c64
#
_entry.id   fc65ccc1114affea35de479f3c357c64
#
_cell.length_a   1.000
_cell.length_b   1.000
_cell.length_c   1.000
_cell.angle_alpha   90.00
_cell.angle_beta   90.00
_cell.angle_gamma   90.00
#
_symmetry.space_group_name_H-M   'P 1'
#
loop_
_entity.id
_entity.type
_entity.pdbx_description
1 polymer ?
#
loop_
_entity_poly.entity_id
_entity_poly.type
_entity_poly.pdbx_seq_one_letter_code
_entity_poly.pdbx_strand_id
1 'polypeptide(L)'
;QDSSLQSHAYQSGAISGMALLSQFVDWLSRLLSEQALPGVIATLLLALAALGMSHLFALIGSAVSDKRLSGRFIANINRLGLLVLRSVPEYIFAFVFMLLLGPSMLPAILALAIHNGALIAYLTIRHADDVTVSAHFNGRLDGYGYEVLPAIYPNMMALLFYRFEVILRETAILGMLGIATSGFYFDSIFDAI
;
A
#
# COMPACT_ATOMS: atom_id res chain seq x y z
N GLN A 1 -30.58 53.41 30.54
CA GLN A 1 -30.09 52.21 31.25
C GLN A 1 -30.03 50.94 30.35
N ASP A 2 -30.79 50.88 29.26
CA ASP A 2 -30.83 49.70 28.38
C ASP A 2 -29.63 49.55 27.42
N SER A 3 -29.00 50.64 27.03
CA SER A 3 -27.88 50.61 26.08
C SER A 3 -26.58 50.00 26.66
N SER A 4 -26.37 50.12 27.96
CA SER A 4 -25.20 49.55 28.65
C SER A 4 -25.34 47.99 28.79
N LEU A 5 -26.54 47.50 29.06
CA LEU A 5 -26.81 46.07 29.17
C LEU A 5 -26.69 45.36 27.81
N GLN A 6 -27.15 45.99 26.74
CA GLN A 6 -26.97 45.48 25.40
C GLN A 6 -25.50 45.41 24.97
N SER A 7 -24.70 46.45 25.28
CA SER A 7 -23.27 46.44 24.95
C SER A 7 -22.50 45.36 25.70
N HIS A 8 -22.83 45.12 26.96
CA HIS A 8 -22.25 44.03 27.74
C HIS A 8 -22.64 42.64 27.21
N ALA A 9 -23.90 42.45 26.75
CA ALA A 9 -24.35 41.20 26.15
C ALA A 9 -23.66 40.94 24.82
N TYR A 10 -23.47 41.95 23.99
CA TYR A 10 -22.74 41.83 22.73
C TYR A 10 -21.24 41.52 22.96
N GLN A 11 -20.61 42.17 23.95
CA GLN A 11 -19.22 41.91 24.29
C GLN A 11 -19.03 40.48 24.87
N SER A 12 -19.92 40.06 25.76
CA SER A 12 -19.86 38.68 26.31
C SER A 12 -20.09 37.64 25.26
N GLY A 13 -21.02 37.86 24.30
CA GLY A 13 -21.24 36.95 23.15
C GLY A 13 -20.04 36.94 22.21
N ALA A 14 -19.41 38.06 21.92
CA ALA A 14 -18.21 38.12 21.10
C ALA A 14 -16.99 37.41 21.75
N ILE A 15 -16.81 37.61 23.06
CA ILE A 15 -15.76 36.94 23.85
C ILE A 15 -16.03 35.42 23.88
N SER A 16 -17.28 35.00 24.05
CA SER A 16 -17.67 33.59 23.99
C SER A 16 -17.40 33.00 22.61
N GLY A 17 -17.72 33.74 21.53
CA GLY A 17 -17.44 33.31 20.16
C GLY A 17 -15.93 33.20 19.87
N MET A 18 -15.12 34.13 20.32
CA MET A 18 -13.66 34.07 20.18
C MET A 18 -13.04 32.92 21.00
N ALA A 19 -13.56 32.65 22.19
CA ALA A 19 -13.13 31.55 23.02
C ALA A 19 -13.47 30.21 22.37
N LEU A 20 -14.63 30.06 21.76
CA LEU A 20 -15.02 28.85 21.00
C LEU A 20 -14.14 28.67 19.77
N LEU A 21 -13.84 29.73 19.04
CA LEU A 21 -12.93 29.69 17.89
C LEU A 21 -11.52 29.27 18.30
N SER A 22 -10.98 29.80 19.38
CA SER A 22 -9.64 29.41 19.85
C SER A 22 -9.62 27.95 20.31
N GLN A 23 -10.63 27.50 21.03
CA GLN A 23 -10.75 26.08 21.41
C GLN A 23 -10.85 25.14 20.19
N PHE A 24 -11.61 25.56 19.18
CA PHE A 24 -11.71 24.77 17.93
C PHE A 24 -10.37 24.73 17.18
N VAL A 25 -9.66 25.85 17.09
CA VAL A 25 -8.34 25.90 16.45
C VAL A 25 -7.32 25.05 17.22
N ASP A 26 -7.32 25.15 18.56
CA ASP A 26 -6.44 24.33 19.41
C ASP A 26 -6.75 22.82 19.28
N TRP A 27 -8.03 22.46 19.28
CA TRP A 27 -8.46 21.09 19.04
C TRP A 27 -8.02 20.60 17.65
N LEU A 28 -8.27 21.41 16.61
CA LEU A 28 -7.88 21.07 15.24
C LEU A 28 -6.36 20.92 15.08
N SER A 29 -5.60 21.82 15.72
CA SER A 29 -4.13 21.76 15.69
C SER A 29 -3.59 20.49 16.37
N ARG A 30 -4.15 20.09 17.50
CA ARG A 30 -3.82 18.85 18.20
C ARG A 30 -4.20 17.62 17.35
N LEU A 31 -5.41 17.62 16.80
CA LEU A 31 -5.87 16.56 15.91
C LEU A 31 -4.90 16.36 14.73
N LEU A 32 -4.51 17.47 14.08
CA LEU A 32 -3.60 17.42 12.94
C LEU A 32 -2.19 16.96 13.33
N SER A 33 -1.64 17.49 14.43
CA SER A 33 -0.25 17.21 14.81
C SER A 33 -0.07 15.87 15.54
N GLU A 34 -1.03 15.48 16.38
CA GLU A 34 -0.88 14.32 17.25
C GLU A 34 -1.46 13.03 16.65
N GLN A 35 -2.43 13.14 15.73
CA GLN A 35 -3.12 11.99 15.17
C GLN A 35 -3.00 11.91 13.65
N ALA A 36 -3.38 12.95 12.92
CA ALA A 36 -3.43 12.88 11.46
C ALA A 36 -2.03 12.77 10.84
N LEU A 37 -1.09 13.58 11.28
CA LEU A 37 0.27 13.60 10.72
C LEU A 37 1.03 12.28 10.96
N PRO A 38 1.08 11.73 12.19
CA PRO A 38 1.67 10.41 12.44
C PRO A 38 0.99 9.30 11.65
N GLY A 39 -0.35 9.34 11.55
CA GLY A 39 -1.13 8.37 10.78
C GLY A 39 -0.80 8.39 9.29
N VAL A 40 -0.68 9.56 8.69
CA VAL A 40 -0.28 9.73 7.29
C VAL A 40 1.14 9.22 7.06
N ILE A 41 2.08 9.56 7.94
CA ILE A 41 3.47 9.08 7.84
C ILE A 41 3.51 7.56 7.94
N ALA A 42 2.82 6.97 8.91
CA ALA A 42 2.76 5.51 9.07
C ALA A 42 2.17 4.82 7.83
N THR A 43 1.10 5.39 7.25
CA THR A 43 0.48 4.89 6.02
C THR A 43 1.46 4.96 4.84
N LEU A 44 2.17 6.06 4.67
CA LEU A 44 3.15 6.22 3.60
C LEU A 44 4.33 5.26 3.74
N LEU A 45 4.86 5.10 4.96
CA LEU A 45 5.96 4.16 5.22
C LEU A 45 5.53 2.72 4.96
N LEU A 46 4.34 2.33 5.41
CA LEU A 46 3.79 1.00 5.16
C LEU A 46 3.56 0.77 3.66
N ALA A 47 2.98 1.74 2.96
CA ALA A 47 2.74 1.65 1.52
C ALA A 47 4.05 1.54 0.72
N LEU A 48 5.08 2.32 1.07
CA LEU A 48 6.39 2.24 0.42
C LEU A 48 7.08 0.91 0.71
N ALA A 49 7.01 0.41 1.93
CA ALA A 49 7.53 -0.91 2.28
C ALA A 49 6.81 -2.02 1.52
N ALA A 50 5.48 -1.98 1.48
CA ALA A 50 4.67 -2.93 0.71
C ALA A 50 4.97 -2.86 -0.79
N LEU A 51 5.15 -1.66 -1.35
CA LEU A 51 5.52 -1.45 -2.75
C LEU A 51 6.89 -2.05 -3.07
N GLY A 52 7.90 -1.79 -2.24
CA GLY A 52 9.25 -2.35 -2.39
C GLY A 52 9.24 -3.88 -2.34
N MET A 53 8.53 -4.46 -1.37
CA MET A 53 8.39 -5.91 -1.24
C MET A 53 7.57 -6.50 -2.41
N SER A 54 6.53 -5.82 -2.89
CA SER A 54 5.77 -6.21 -4.10
C SER A 54 6.67 -6.26 -5.33
N HIS A 55 7.57 -5.27 -5.46
CA HIS A 55 8.54 -5.25 -6.56
C HIS A 55 9.50 -6.42 -6.53
N LEU A 56 10.08 -6.72 -5.36
CA LEU A 56 10.94 -7.89 -5.18
C LEU A 56 10.21 -9.20 -5.50
N PHE A 57 8.98 -9.35 -5.00
CA PHE A 57 8.16 -10.51 -5.29
C PHE A 57 7.84 -10.62 -6.79
N ALA A 58 7.54 -9.50 -7.45
CA ALA A 58 7.28 -9.47 -8.89
C ALA A 58 8.52 -9.82 -9.72
N LEU A 59 9.71 -9.35 -9.34
CA LEU A 59 10.97 -9.71 -10.00
C LEU A 59 11.24 -11.21 -9.90
N ILE A 60 11.18 -11.77 -8.69
CA ILE A 60 11.40 -13.20 -8.47
C ILE A 60 10.32 -14.03 -9.18
N GLY A 61 9.05 -13.65 -9.01
CA GLY A 61 7.92 -14.34 -9.62
C GLY A 61 7.98 -14.34 -11.15
N SER A 62 8.37 -13.24 -11.78
CA SER A 62 8.55 -13.16 -13.23
C SER A 62 9.72 -14.00 -13.71
N ALA A 63 10.86 -13.99 -13.01
CA ALA A 63 12.03 -14.78 -13.34
C ALA A 63 11.73 -16.30 -13.28
N VAL A 64 11.08 -16.74 -12.19
CA VAL A 64 10.69 -18.17 -12.04
C VAL A 64 9.62 -18.58 -13.04
N SER A 65 8.79 -17.65 -13.50
CA SER A 65 7.76 -17.90 -14.51
C SER A 65 8.30 -17.95 -15.95
N ASP A 66 9.55 -17.53 -16.18
CA ASP A 66 10.16 -17.61 -17.51
C ASP A 66 10.54 -19.07 -17.83
N LYS A 67 9.96 -19.60 -18.95
CA LYS A 67 10.20 -20.99 -19.38
C LYS A 67 11.63 -21.25 -19.81
N ARG A 68 12.35 -20.21 -20.23
CA ARG A 68 13.74 -20.29 -20.67
C ARG A 68 14.67 -20.46 -19.47
N LEU A 69 14.33 -19.78 -18.37
CA LEU A 69 15.12 -19.81 -17.13
C LEU A 69 14.83 -21.07 -16.31
N SER A 70 13.57 -21.30 -15.96
CA SER A 70 13.15 -22.33 -15.00
C SER A 70 12.67 -23.65 -15.65
N GLY A 71 12.51 -23.65 -16.99
CA GLY A 71 11.92 -24.77 -17.70
C GLY A 71 10.38 -24.76 -17.65
N ARG A 72 9.76 -25.49 -18.57
CA ARG A 72 8.29 -25.42 -18.79
C ARG A 72 7.48 -25.87 -17.58
N PHE A 73 7.91 -26.87 -16.86
CA PHE A 73 7.16 -27.44 -15.73
C PHE A 73 7.12 -26.45 -14.55
N ILE A 74 8.29 -25.99 -14.10
CA ILE A 74 8.40 -25.06 -12.97
C ILE A 74 7.72 -23.72 -13.33
N ALA A 75 7.96 -23.19 -14.52
CA ALA A 75 7.33 -21.96 -14.97
C ALA A 75 5.80 -22.04 -14.96
N ASN A 76 5.22 -23.14 -15.43
CA ASN A 76 3.76 -23.31 -15.45
C ASN A 76 3.18 -23.44 -14.04
N ILE A 77 3.85 -24.17 -13.12
CA ILE A 77 3.42 -24.26 -11.73
C ILE A 77 3.46 -22.88 -11.07
N ASN A 78 4.55 -22.14 -11.27
CA ASN A 78 4.67 -20.79 -10.69
C ASN A 78 3.61 -19.83 -11.26
N ARG A 79 3.35 -19.86 -12.56
CA ARG A 79 2.27 -19.08 -13.20
C ARG A 79 0.89 -19.41 -12.63
N LEU A 80 0.62 -20.68 -12.37
CA LEU A 80 -0.62 -21.11 -11.69
C LEU A 80 -0.65 -20.58 -10.25
N GLY A 81 0.45 -20.67 -9.52
CA GLY A 81 0.59 -20.12 -8.18
C GLY A 81 0.32 -18.60 -8.14
N LEU A 82 0.95 -17.84 -9.05
CA LEU A 82 0.71 -16.42 -9.19
C LEU A 82 -0.76 -16.09 -9.53
N LEU A 83 -1.39 -16.91 -10.37
CA LEU A 83 -2.81 -16.77 -10.69
C LEU A 83 -3.70 -16.93 -9.45
N VAL A 84 -3.41 -17.95 -8.63
CA VAL A 84 -4.13 -18.21 -7.37
C VAL A 84 -3.89 -17.06 -6.38
N LEU A 85 -2.63 -16.68 -6.15
CA LEU A 85 -2.27 -15.62 -5.20
C LEU A 85 -2.93 -14.27 -5.52
N ARG A 86 -2.98 -13.89 -6.79
CA ARG A 86 -3.64 -12.65 -7.22
C ARG A 86 -5.16 -12.70 -7.16
N SER A 87 -5.75 -13.90 -7.13
CA SER A 87 -7.20 -14.09 -7.10
C SER A 87 -7.77 -14.05 -5.68
N VAL A 88 -6.92 -14.24 -4.68
CA VAL A 88 -7.29 -14.13 -3.26
C VAL A 88 -7.23 -12.65 -2.85
N PRO A 89 -8.30 -12.08 -2.29
CA PRO A 89 -8.27 -10.72 -1.77
C PRO A 89 -7.16 -10.54 -0.71
N GLU A 90 -6.48 -9.41 -0.75
CA GLU A 90 -5.38 -9.08 0.16
C GLU A 90 -5.78 -9.09 1.65
N TYR A 91 -7.03 -8.79 1.96
CA TYR A 91 -7.56 -8.81 3.33
C TYR A 91 -7.54 -10.21 3.95
N ILE A 92 -7.73 -11.25 3.14
CA ILE A 92 -7.64 -12.65 3.61
C ILE A 92 -6.20 -12.94 4.01
N PHE A 93 -5.22 -12.54 3.20
CA PHE A 93 -3.81 -12.68 3.55
C PHE A 93 -3.47 -11.88 4.81
N ALA A 94 -3.93 -10.61 4.89
CA ALA A 94 -3.69 -9.77 6.06
C ALA A 94 -4.24 -10.40 7.33
N PHE A 95 -5.47 -10.91 7.29
CA PHE A 95 -6.09 -11.60 8.42
C PHE A 95 -5.33 -12.86 8.84
N VAL A 96 -4.99 -13.72 7.88
CA VAL A 96 -4.22 -14.94 8.16
C VAL A 96 -2.85 -14.60 8.77
N PHE A 97 -2.13 -13.62 8.19
CA PHE A 97 -0.83 -13.22 8.72
C PHE A 97 -0.95 -12.54 10.09
N MET A 98 -2.03 -11.80 10.33
CA MET A 98 -2.29 -11.22 11.66
C MET A 98 -2.51 -12.27 12.72
N LEU A 99 -3.19 -13.37 12.40
CA LEU A 99 -3.35 -14.52 13.30
C LEU A 99 -2.02 -15.25 13.57
N LEU A 100 -1.12 -15.30 12.58
CA LEU A 100 0.16 -16.00 12.70
C LEU A 100 1.25 -15.17 13.37
N LEU A 101 1.33 -13.87 13.05
CA LEU A 101 2.43 -12.96 13.44
C LEU A 101 2.02 -11.96 14.54
N GLY A 102 0.73 -11.93 14.87
CA GLY A 102 0.17 -10.92 15.76
C GLY A 102 -0.13 -9.56 15.09
N PRO A 103 -0.81 -8.64 15.80
CA PRO A 103 -1.17 -7.34 15.28
C PRO A 103 0.06 -6.43 15.18
N SER A 104 0.56 -6.25 13.96
CA SER A 104 1.71 -5.40 13.63
C SER A 104 1.61 -4.92 12.17
N MET A 105 2.56 -4.08 11.73
CA MET A 105 2.62 -3.65 10.33
C MET A 105 3.08 -4.76 9.38
N LEU A 106 3.80 -5.77 9.87
CA LEU A 106 4.35 -6.87 9.05
C LEU A 106 3.27 -7.68 8.31
N PRO A 107 2.16 -8.13 8.96
CA PRO A 107 1.06 -8.80 8.27
C PRO A 107 0.53 -8.03 7.06
N ALA A 108 0.33 -6.72 7.22
CA ALA A 108 -0.15 -5.87 6.14
C ALA A 108 0.86 -5.76 5.00
N ILE A 109 2.13 -5.52 5.31
CA ILE A 109 3.20 -5.44 4.30
C ILE A 109 3.28 -6.75 3.50
N LEU A 110 3.27 -7.90 4.18
CA LEU A 110 3.35 -9.22 3.54
C LEU A 110 2.12 -9.51 2.68
N ALA A 111 0.93 -9.21 3.17
CA ALA A 111 -0.32 -9.41 2.44
C ALA A 111 -0.34 -8.60 1.14
N LEU A 112 -0.05 -7.30 1.24
CA LEU A 112 0.02 -6.40 0.10
C LEU A 112 1.15 -6.79 -0.86
N ALA A 113 2.32 -7.17 -0.33
CA ALA A 113 3.45 -7.58 -1.15
C ALA A 113 3.17 -8.82 -1.98
N ILE A 114 2.58 -9.85 -1.38
CA ILE A 114 2.25 -11.10 -2.07
C ILE A 114 1.16 -10.88 -3.10
N HIS A 115 0.06 -10.23 -2.74
CA HIS A 115 -1.06 -10.00 -3.66
C HIS A 115 -0.65 -9.12 -4.84
N ASN A 116 -0.10 -7.92 -4.58
CA ASN A 116 0.30 -6.98 -5.62
C ASN A 116 1.49 -7.48 -6.43
N GLY A 117 2.48 -8.10 -5.78
CA GLY A 117 3.62 -8.70 -6.45
C GLY A 117 3.24 -9.85 -7.38
N ALA A 118 2.32 -10.72 -6.96
CA ALA A 118 1.80 -11.80 -7.80
C ALA A 118 1.04 -11.27 -9.03
N LEU A 119 0.25 -10.20 -8.85
CA LEU A 119 -0.47 -9.56 -9.93
C LEU A 119 0.50 -8.94 -10.95
N ILE A 120 1.49 -8.18 -10.48
CA ILE A 120 2.49 -7.53 -11.34
C ILE A 120 3.30 -8.59 -12.08
N ALA A 121 3.80 -9.63 -11.38
CA ALA A 121 4.54 -10.72 -11.99
C ALA A 121 3.73 -11.42 -13.09
N TYR A 122 2.48 -11.75 -12.80
CA TYR A 122 1.61 -12.43 -13.75
C TYR A 122 1.32 -11.61 -15.01
N LEU A 123 1.11 -10.31 -14.87
CA LEU A 123 0.88 -9.43 -16.03
C LEU A 123 2.16 -9.21 -16.83
N THR A 124 3.28 -9.06 -16.15
CA THR A 124 4.58 -8.79 -16.78
C THR A 124 5.08 -9.99 -17.59
N ILE A 125 4.90 -11.23 -17.07
CA ILE A 125 5.41 -12.42 -17.76
C ILE A 125 4.72 -12.67 -19.11
N ARG A 126 3.51 -12.19 -19.31
CA ARG A 126 2.83 -12.27 -20.60
C ARG A 126 3.58 -11.52 -21.68
N HIS A 127 4.16 -10.38 -21.35
CA HIS A 127 5.02 -9.60 -22.28
C HIS A 127 6.37 -10.29 -22.49
N ALA A 128 6.89 -11.00 -21.49
CA ALA A 128 8.14 -11.74 -21.61
C ALA A 128 8.06 -12.89 -22.63
N ASP A 129 6.89 -13.50 -22.78
CA ASP A 129 6.69 -14.59 -23.75
C ASP A 129 6.90 -14.10 -25.21
N ASP A 130 6.66 -12.82 -25.48
CA ASP A 130 6.79 -12.19 -26.81
C ASP A 130 8.23 -11.74 -27.12
N VAL A 131 9.12 -11.69 -26.13
CA VAL A 131 10.51 -11.26 -26.32
C VAL A 131 11.32 -12.39 -26.98
N THR A 132 11.97 -12.08 -28.09
CA THR A 132 12.90 -12.99 -28.77
C THR A 132 14.30 -12.81 -28.19
N VAL A 133 14.90 -13.92 -27.71
CA VAL A 133 16.27 -13.92 -27.18
C VAL A 133 17.25 -14.27 -28.28
N SER A 134 18.31 -13.47 -28.43
CA SER A 134 19.34 -13.67 -29.45
C SER A 134 20.14 -14.94 -29.18
N ALA A 135 20.56 -15.62 -30.25
CA ALA A 135 21.36 -16.87 -30.15
C ALA A 135 22.79 -16.65 -29.59
N HIS A 136 23.18 -15.41 -29.31
CA HIS A 136 24.52 -15.05 -28.82
C HIS A 136 24.72 -15.40 -27.34
N PHE A 137 23.67 -15.63 -26.58
CA PHE A 137 23.77 -15.94 -25.15
C PHE A 137 23.85 -17.47 -24.94
N ASN A 138 24.97 -17.92 -24.41
CA ASN A 138 25.19 -19.33 -24.09
C ASN A 138 24.55 -19.78 -22.75
N GLY A 139 24.14 -18.79 -21.90
CA GLY A 139 23.55 -19.02 -20.58
C GLY A 139 22.08 -18.63 -20.50
N ARG A 140 21.27 -19.41 -19.76
CA ARG A 140 19.85 -19.09 -19.52
C ARG A 140 19.69 -17.80 -18.72
N LEU A 141 20.57 -17.58 -17.74
CA LEU A 141 20.59 -16.37 -16.89
C LEU A 141 20.99 -15.12 -17.68
N ASP A 142 21.99 -15.26 -18.57
CA ASP A 142 22.47 -14.14 -19.38
C ASP A 142 21.40 -13.65 -20.33
N GLY A 143 20.73 -14.54 -21.07
CA GLY A 143 19.64 -14.19 -21.96
C GLY A 143 18.45 -13.57 -21.23
N TYR A 144 18.10 -14.08 -20.04
CA TYR A 144 17.05 -13.46 -19.23
C TYR A 144 17.47 -12.08 -18.70
N GLY A 145 18.67 -11.95 -18.11
CA GLY A 145 19.12 -10.73 -17.48
C GLY A 145 19.39 -9.57 -18.46
N TYR A 146 19.94 -9.87 -19.64
CA TYR A 146 20.35 -8.85 -20.60
C TYR A 146 19.29 -8.52 -21.67
N GLU A 147 18.37 -9.43 -21.96
CA GLU A 147 17.36 -9.18 -23.00
C GLU A 147 15.93 -9.20 -22.45
N VAL A 148 15.54 -10.24 -21.73
CA VAL A 148 14.15 -10.38 -21.26
C VAL A 148 13.84 -9.37 -20.16
N LEU A 149 14.65 -9.31 -19.11
CA LEU A 149 14.39 -8.41 -17.98
C LEU A 149 14.37 -6.93 -18.39
N PRO A 150 15.33 -6.38 -19.16
CA PRO A 150 15.26 -5.00 -19.61
C PRO A 150 14.04 -4.70 -20.50
N ALA A 151 13.59 -5.68 -21.28
CA ALA A 151 12.42 -5.52 -22.14
C ALA A 151 11.11 -5.45 -21.36
N ILE A 152 10.98 -6.21 -20.26
CA ILE A 152 9.75 -6.26 -19.45
C ILE A 152 9.76 -5.25 -18.29
N TYR A 153 10.94 -4.79 -17.86
CA TYR A 153 11.11 -3.93 -16.70
C TYR A 153 10.34 -2.60 -16.77
N PRO A 154 10.32 -1.86 -17.90
CA PRO A 154 9.53 -0.64 -17.99
C PRO A 154 8.03 -0.87 -17.76
N ASN A 155 7.49 -1.96 -18.30
CA ASN A 155 6.09 -2.33 -18.10
C ASN A 155 5.82 -2.72 -16.64
N MET A 156 6.74 -3.45 -16.02
CA MET A 156 6.67 -3.80 -14.60
C MET A 156 6.69 -2.56 -13.70
N MET A 157 7.54 -1.56 -14.03
CA MET A 157 7.57 -0.28 -13.32
C MET A 157 6.27 0.50 -13.50
N ALA A 158 5.73 0.56 -14.69
CA ALA A 158 4.44 1.23 -14.94
C ALA A 158 3.31 0.61 -14.11
N LEU A 159 3.25 -0.73 -14.05
CA LEU A 159 2.29 -1.43 -13.21
C LEU A 159 2.52 -1.17 -11.71
N LEU A 160 3.77 -1.10 -11.27
CA LEU A 160 4.13 -0.82 -9.88
C LEU A 160 3.67 0.58 -9.46
N PHE A 161 3.92 1.61 -10.29
CA PHE A 161 3.46 2.97 -10.03
C PHE A 161 1.94 3.08 -10.03
N TYR A 162 1.27 2.41 -10.95
CA TYR A 162 -0.19 2.34 -10.95
C TYR A 162 -0.74 1.71 -9.67
N ARG A 163 -0.09 0.62 -9.19
CA ARG A 163 -0.50 -0.06 -7.96
C ARG A 163 -0.16 0.72 -6.69
N PHE A 164 0.72 1.70 -6.75
CA PHE A 164 1.05 2.52 -5.58
C PHE A 164 -0.18 3.25 -5.02
N GLU A 165 -1.01 3.85 -5.88
CA GLU A 165 -2.27 4.47 -5.46
C GLU A 165 -3.20 3.46 -4.79
N VAL A 166 -3.31 2.26 -5.38
CA VAL A 166 -4.15 1.18 -4.84
C VAL A 166 -3.64 0.74 -3.47
N ILE A 167 -2.32 0.50 -3.34
CA ILE A 167 -1.68 0.12 -2.08
C ILE A 167 -1.92 1.18 -1.00
N LEU A 168 -1.82 2.47 -1.33
CA LEU A 168 -2.13 3.55 -0.37
C LEU A 168 -3.56 3.47 0.15
N ARG A 169 -4.53 3.17 -0.71
CA ARG A 169 -5.93 3.00 -0.32
C ARG A 169 -6.13 1.74 0.52
N GLU A 170 -5.53 0.63 0.12
CA GLU A 170 -5.57 -0.65 0.85
C GLU A 170 -4.94 -0.52 2.25
N THR A 171 -3.84 0.22 2.41
CA THR A 171 -3.22 0.47 3.72
C THR A 171 -4.12 1.25 4.66
N ALA A 172 -4.90 2.20 4.16
CA ALA A 172 -5.86 2.95 4.96
C ALA A 172 -6.98 2.04 5.48
N ILE A 173 -7.49 1.12 4.63
CA ILE A 173 -8.52 0.15 5.02
C ILE A 173 -7.97 -0.87 6.03
N LEU A 174 -6.74 -1.34 5.85
CA LEU A 174 -6.08 -2.25 6.79
C LEU A 174 -5.89 -1.62 8.18
N GLY A 175 -5.86 -0.29 8.26
CA GLY A 175 -5.87 0.44 9.52
C GLY A 175 -7.10 0.17 10.38
N MET A 176 -8.26 -0.06 9.77
CA MET A 176 -9.49 -0.43 10.47
C MET A 176 -9.42 -1.83 11.10
N LEU A 177 -8.47 -2.67 10.68
CA LEU A 177 -8.19 -3.97 11.27
C LEU A 177 -7.24 -3.91 12.48
N GLY A 178 -6.99 -2.71 13.03
CA GLY A 178 -6.15 -2.51 14.22
C GLY A 178 -4.65 -2.30 13.93
N ILE A 179 -4.29 -2.05 12.66
CA ILE A 179 -2.93 -1.68 12.29
C ILE A 179 -2.80 -0.17 12.41
N ALA A 180 -1.78 0.33 13.12
CA ALA A 180 -1.57 1.77 13.39
C ALA A 180 -1.25 2.56 12.09
N THR A 181 -2.27 2.81 11.27
CA THR A 181 -2.25 3.63 10.07
C THR A 181 -3.24 4.79 10.20
N SER A 182 -3.38 5.62 9.16
CA SER A 182 -4.38 6.70 9.16
C SER A 182 -5.79 6.20 9.43
N GLY A 183 -6.14 4.99 8.96
CA GLY A 183 -7.44 4.37 9.21
C GLY A 183 -7.67 4.06 10.70
N PHE A 184 -6.66 3.58 11.40
CA PHE A 184 -6.72 3.32 12.85
C PHE A 184 -6.98 4.60 13.65
N TYR A 185 -6.26 5.68 13.35
CA TYR A 185 -6.46 6.97 14.04
C TYR A 185 -7.82 7.59 13.71
N PHE A 186 -8.32 7.39 12.49
CA PHE A 186 -9.64 7.87 12.10
C PHE A 186 -10.76 7.15 12.85
N ASP A 187 -10.67 5.83 12.96
CA ASP A 187 -11.63 4.99 13.69
C ASP A 187 -11.68 5.35 15.18
N SER A 188 -10.51 5.56 15.81
CA SER A 188 -10.42 5.95 17.23
C SER A 188 -11.05 7.32 17.53
N ILE A 189 -11.18 8.22 16.55
CA ILE A 189 -11.86 9.50 16.71
C ILE A 189 -13.37 9.32 16.76
N PHE A 190 -13.92 8.44 15.94
CA PHE A 190 -15.36 8.15 15.92
C PHE A 190 -15.83 7.43 17.18
N ASP A 191 -15.01 6.56 17.76
CA ASP A 191 -15.32 5.87 19.02
C ASP A 191 -15.29 6.80 20.23
N ALA A 192 -14.68 7.99 20.10
CA ALA A 192 -14.55 8.99 21.18
C ALA A 192 -15.66 10.07 21.16
N ILE A 193 -16.59 10.05 20.18
CA ILE A 193 -17.72 10.96 20.02
C ILE A 193 -19.00 10.27 20.51
#